data_a4dbb7008df159e9e14c3b5ec5bc2b36
#
_entry.id   a4dbb7008df159e9e14c3b5ec5bc2b36
#
_cell.length_a   1.000
_cell.length_b   1.000
_cell.length_c   1.000
_cell.angle_alpha   90.00
_cell.angle_beta   90.00
_cell.angle_gamma   90.00
#
_symmetry.space_group_name_H-M   'P 1'
#
loop_
_entity.id
_entity.type
_entity.pdbx_description
1 polymer ?
#
loop_
_entity_poly.entity_id
_entity_poly.type
_entity_poly.pdbx_seq_one_letter_code
_entity_poly.pdbx_strand_id
1 'polypeptide(L)'
;MLPVYPFAPARAHQQEGLVMTSTASSSSPSLCHSPVVVALDYASRDLALAFVDRIVPSDCRLKVGKEMFTRFGPQFVRELHQRGFDVFLDLKFHDIPNTAAHAVAAAADLGVWMVNVHASGGARMMSAAREALVPLGKDAPLLIAVTVLTSMEASDLRDLGITSTPAEHAERLARLTKECGLDGVVCSAQEAVRFKSELGHAFKLVTPGIRPEGSEVGDQRRIMTPQQALSAGVDYMVIGRPVTQSADPAQTLSEINASLKLEA
;
A
#
# COMPACT_ATOMS: atom_id res chain seq x y z
N MET A 1 15.33 26.45 -56.58
CA MET A 1 16.05 27.44 -55.79
C MET A 1 15.12 27.81 -54.65
N LEU A 2 15.33 27.27 -53.45
CA LEU A 2 14.58 27.60 -52.25
C LEU A 2 15.42 28.59 -51.42
N PRO A 3 14.84 29.60 -50.78
CA PRO A 3 15.60 30.59 -50.05
C PRO A 3 16.11 30.03 -48.70
N VAL A 4 17.39 30.26 -48.46
CA VAL A 4 18.07 29.96 -47.19
C VAL A 4 17.82 31.10 -46.21
N TYR A 5 17.17 30.81 -45.07
CA TYR A 5 17.02 31.79 -43.99
C TYR A 5 18.25 31.70 -43.06
N PRO A 6 18.88 32.82 -42.67
CA PRO A 6 20.01 32.81 -41.77
C PRO A 6 19.53 32.61 -40.31
N PHE A 7 20.22 31.70 -39.61
CA PHE A 7 20.09 31.48 -38.20
C PHE A 7 20.58 32.73 -37.41
N ALA A 8 19.72 33.31 -36.59
CA ALA A 8 20.11 34.33 -35.63
C ALA A 8 20.61 33.64 -34.34
N PRO A 9 21.68 34.13 -33.69
CA PRO A 9 22.20 33.52 -32.44
C PRO A 9 21.25 33.78 -31.30
N ALA A 10 20.97 32.73 -30.49
CA ALA A 10 20.17 32.78 -29.30
C ALA A 10 20.85 33.70 -28.24
N ARG A 11 20.08 34.65 -27.72
CA ARG A 11 20.49 35.45 -26.56
C ARG A 11 20.61 34.56 -25.33
N ALA A 12 21.77 34.63 -24.67
CA ALA A 12 21.96 34.02 -23.35
C ALA A 12 21.02 34.70 -22.33
N HIS A 13 20.04 33.95 -21.86
CA HIS A 13 19.31 34.33 -20.65
C HIS A 13 20.17 34.02 -19.44
N GLN A 14 20.52 35.07 -18.70
CA GLN A 14 21.07 34.93 -17.34
C GLN A 14 20.02 34.18 -16.51
N GLN A 15 20.40 32.98 -16.08
CA GLN A 15 19.67 32.25 -15.03
C GLN A 15 19.99 32.93 -13.69
N GLU A 16 19.07 33.72 -13.19
CA GLU A 16 19.03 34.07 -11.77
C GLU A 16 18.72 32.74 -11.03
N GLY A 17 19.68 32.35 -10.20
CA GLY A 17 19.57 31.14 -9.39
C GLY A 17 18.44 31.27 -8.37
N LEU A 18 17.30 30.66 -8.68
CA LEU A 18 16.27 30.39 -7.69
C LEU A 18 16.81 29.27 -6.79
N VAL A 19 17.36 29.66 -5.63
CA VAL A 19 17.67 28.71 -4.56
C VAL A 19 16.34 28.15 -4.10
N MET A 20 15.97 26.99 -4.63
CA MET A 20 14.91 26.17 -4.07
C MET A 20 15.41 25.68 -2.71
N THR A 21 14.99 26.34 -1.65
CA THR A 21 15.10 25.78 -0.30
C THR A 21 14.22 24.53 -0.29
N SER A 22 14.87 23.39 -0.44
CA SER A 22 14.29 22.09 -0.13
C SER A 22 13.92 22.13 1.36
N THR A 23 12.65 22.37 1.65
CA THR A 23 12.11 22.06 2.96
C THR A 23 12.07 20.53 3.02
N ALA A 24 13.15 19.94 3.54
CA ALA A 24 13.14 18.57 3.98
C ALA A 24 11.97 18.40 4.94
N SER A 25 10.91 17.75 4.49
CA SER A 25 9.81 17.31 5.34
C SER A 25 10.43 16.31 6.32
N SER A 26 10.73 16.78 7.53
CA SER A 26 11.07 15.89 8.63
C SER A 26 9.84 15.04 8.87
N SER A 27 9.88 13.77 8.49
CA SER A 27 8.84 12.81 8.82
C SER A 27 8.75 12.74 10.34
N SER A 28 7.73 13.36 10.90
CA SER A 28 7.36 13.15 12.30
C SER A 28 7.11 11.65 12.48
N PRO A 29 7.55 11.04 13.60
CA PRO A 29 7.29 9.62 13.83
C PRO A 29 5.78 9.37 13.74
N SER A 30 5.39 8.27 13.05
CA SER A 30 4.00 7.88 12.91
C SER A 30 3.32 7.83 14.28
N LEU A 31 2.22 8.55 14.42
CA LEU A 31 1.40 8.54 15.64
C LEU A 31 0.57 7.26 15.78
N CYS A 32 0.44 6.49 14.68
CA CYS A 32 -0.40 5.30 14.64
C CYS A 32 0.36 4.04 15.04
N HIS A 33 -0.02 3.44 16.15
CA HIS A 33 0.45 2.12 16.60
C HIS A 33 -0.50 0.98 16.24
N SER A 34 -1.72 1.31 15.80
CA SER A 34 -2.71 0.30 15.40
C SER A 34 -2.26 -0.49 14.17
N PRO A 35 -2.49 -1.81 14.12
CA PRO A 35 -2.30 -2.61 12.92
C PRO A 35 -3.42 -2.44 11.90
N VAL A 36 -4.45 -1.65 12.20
CA VAL A 36 -5.62 -1.46 11.33
C VAL A 36 -5.30 -0.46 10.22
N VAL A 37 -5.63 -0.85 8.99
CA VAL A 37 -5.55 -0.01 7.78
C VAL A 37 -6.94 0.05 7.16
N VAL A 38 -7.60 1.20 7.22
CA VAL A 38 -8.94 1.37 6.68
C VAL A 38 -8.90 1.59 5.18
N ALA A 39 -9.60 0.75 4.42
CA ALA A 39 -9.70 0.90 2.98
C ALA A 39 -10.74 1.97 2.63
N LEU A 40 -10.30 3.06 2.00
CA LEU A 40 -11.18 4.09 1.47
C LEU A 40 -11.63 3.69 0.06
N ASP A 41 -12.88 3.25 -0.05
CA ASP A 41 -13.49 2.83 -1.31
C ASP A 41 -14.76 3.67 -1.55
N TYR A 42 -14.56 4.95 -1.92
CA TYR A 42 -15.61 5.93 -2.14
C TYR A 42 -15.59 6.45 -3.58
N ALA A 43 -16.75 6.59 -4.21
CA ALA A 43 -16.87 7.23 -5.51
C ALA A 43 -16.81 8.78 -5.44
N SER A 44 -16.97 9.35 -4.24
CA SER A 44 -16.96 10.80 -3.98
C SER A 44 -15.83 11.15 -3.01
N ARG A 45 -15.04 12.19 -3.38
CA ARG A 45 -14.01 12.76 -2.52
C ARG A 45 -14.60 13.31 -1.21
N ASP A 46 -15.69 14.05 -1.31
CA ASP A 46 -16.30 14.72 -0.15
C ASP A 46 -16.86 13.72 0.85
N LEU A 47 -17.45 12.60 0.36
CA LEU A 47 -17.92 11.52 1.24
C LEU A 47 -16.73 10.83 1.92
N ALA A 48 -15.62 10.62 1.21
CA ALA A 48 -14.42 10.05 1.81
C ALA A 48 -13.84 10.96 2.90
N LEU A 49 -13.74 12.28 2.64
CA LEU A 49 -13.24 13.23 3.62
C LEU A 49 -14.19 13.37 4.82
N ALA A 50 -15.49 13.40 4.60
CA ALA A 50 -16.49 13.41 5.67
C ALA A 50 -16.40 12.17 6.58
N PHE A 51 -16.06 11.00 6.02
CA PHE A 51 -15.73 9.81 6.81
C PHE A 51 -14.42 10.00 7.58
N VAL A 52 -13.36 10.46 6.92
CA VAL A 52 -12.04 10.64 7.53
C VAL A 52 -12.09 11.64 8.70
N ASP A 53 -12.90 12.70 8.59
CA ASP A 53 -13.10 13.69 9.65
C ASP A 53 -13.81 13.13 10.91
N ARG A 54 -14.32 11.88 10.87
CA ARG A 54 -14.97 11.19 11.99
C ARG A 54 -14.06 10.21 12.74
N ILE A 55 -12.83 10.03 12.29
CA ILE A 55 -11.85 9.09 12.87
C ILE A 55 -10.54 9.81 13.18
N VAL A 56 -9.69 9.21 14.00
CA VAL A 56 -8.42 9.84 14.40
C VAL A 56 -7.20 9.05 13.92
N PRO A 57 -6.08 9.75 13.60
CA PRO A 57 -4.87 9.13 13.05
C PRO A 57 -4.19 8.10 13.94
N SER A 58 -4.39 8.17 15.27
CA SER A 58 -3.83 7.20 16.22
C SER A 58 -4.46 5.80 16.09
N ASP A 59 -5.70 5.71 15.61
CA ASP A 59 -6.51 4.49 15.66
C ASP A 59 -6.38 3.64 14.41
N CYS A 60 -5.97 4.22 13.29
CA CYS A 60 -5.79 3.51 12.04
C CYS A 60 -4.92 4.27 11.04
N ARG A 61 -4.40 3.56 10.05
CA ARG A 61 -3.88 4.10 8.78
C ARG A 61 -4.96 4.06 7.71
N LEU A 62 -4.75 4.76 6.60
CA LEU A 62 -5.70 4.79 5.50
C LEU A 62 -5.09 4.16 4.24
N LYS A 63 -5.87 3.36 3.51
CA LYS A 63 -5.50 2.82 2.21
C LYS A 63 -6.25 3.55 1.10
N VAL A 64 -5.50 4.10 0.15
CA VAL A 64 -6.03 4.69 -1.08
C VAL A 64 -5.79 3.71 -2.22
N GLY A 65 -6.86 3.18 -2.77
CA GLY A 65 -6.84 2.24 -3.89
C GLY A 65 -6.90 2.92 -5.25
N LYS A 66 -6.90 2.08 -6.31
CA LYS A 66 -6.87 2.52 -7.72
C LYS A 66 -8.00 3.48 -8.07
N GLU A 67 -9.25 3.18 -7.66
CA GLU A 67 -10.40 4.03 -8.00
C GLU A 67 -10.24 5.44 -7.46
N MET A 68 -10.00 5.57 -6.15
CA MET A 68 -9.83 6.86 -5.50
C MET A 68 -8.68 7.66 -6.09
N PHE A 69 -7.53 7.00 -6.32
CA PHE A 69 -6.36 7.67 -6.88
C PHE A 69 -6.56 8.08 -8.34
N THR A 70 -7.23 7.23 -9.14
CA THR A 70 -7.54 7.57 -10.55
C THR A 70 -8.50 8.75 -10.65
N ARG A 71 -9.48 8.84 -9.73
CA ARG A 71 -10.46 9.95 -9.71
C ARG A 71 -9.88 11.25 -9.18
N PHE A 72 -9.07 11.19 -8.10
CA PHE A 72 -8.75 12.39 -7.31
C PHE A 72 -7.24 12.68 -7.25
N GLY A 73 -6.41 11.78 -7.79
CA GLY A 73 -4.97 11.97 -7.95
C GLY A 73 -4.20 12.14 -6.64
N PRO A 74 -2.94 12.63 -6.73
CA PRO A 74 -2.06 12.80 -5.59
C PRO A 74 -2.55 13.86 -4.58
N GLN A 75 -3.39 14.79 -5.02
CA GLN A 75 -3.93 15.82 -4.14
C GLN A 75 -4.76 15.23 -3.00
N PHE A 76 -5.54 14.19 -3.28
CA PHE A 76 -6.31 13.51 -2.24
C PHE A 76 -5.40 12.87 -1.16
N VAL A 77 -4.28 12.27 -1.56
CA VAL A 77 -3.30 11.72 -0.61
C VAL A 77 -2.72 12.83 0.29
N ARG A 78 -2.38 14.00 -0.28
CA ARG A 78 -1.89 15.15 0.51
C ARG A 78 -2.91 15.65 1.53
N GLU A 79 -4.19 15.61 1.19
CA GLU A 79 -5.28 16.01 2.10
C GLU A 79 -5.44 15.05 3.29
N LEU A 80 -5.15 13.75 3.08
CA LEU A 80 -5.11 12.77 4.17
C LEU A 80 -3.89 13.00 5.07
N HIS A 81 -2.72 13.31 4.49
CA HIS A 81 -1.52 13.67 5.25
C HIS A 81 -1.73 14.95 6.07
N GLN A 82 -2.40 15.96 5.53
CA GLN A 82 -2.74 17.19 6.26
C GLN A 82 -3.64 16.95 7.48
N ARG A 83 -4.40 15.84 7.47
CA ARG A 83 -5.20 15.37 8.60
C ARG A 83 -4.43 14.47 9.56
N GLY A 84 -3.13 14.25 9.30
CA GLY A 84 -2.22 13.47 10.16
C GLY A 84 -2.23 11.98 9.90
N PHE A 85 -2.91 11.49 8.85
CA PHE A 85 -2.96 10.06 8.56
C PHE A 85 -1.77 9.57 7.75
N ASP A 86 -1.21 8.45 8.15
CA ASP A 86 -0.33 7.64 7.31
C ASP A 86 -1.14 6.97 6.20
N VAL A 87 -0.61 6.99 4.97
CA VAL A 87 -1.31 6.44 3.80
C VAL A 87 -0.57 5.24 3.21
N PHE A 88 -1.29 4.15 3.03
CA PHE A 88 -0.92 3.04 2.15
C PHE A 88 -1.47 3.30 0.75
N LEU A 89 -0.60 3.56 -0.22
CA LEU A 89 -0.96 3.75 -1.62
C LEU A 89 -1.00 2.39 -2.34
N ASP A 90 -2.21 1.85 -2.51
CA ASP A 90 -2.47 0.48 -3.00
C ASP A 90 -2.77 0.48 -4.52
N LEU A 91 -1.77 0.83 -5.32
CA LEU A 91 -1.89 0.88 -6.79
C LEU A 91 -1.42 -0.39 -7.49
N LYS A 92 -0.69 -1.26 -6.79
CA LYS A 92 -0.21 -2.55 -7.32
C LYS A 92 0.58 -2.36 -8.61
N PHE A 93 1.63 -1.54 -8.58
CA PHE A 93 2.44 -1.23 -9.76
C PHE A 93 2.97 -2.51 -10.41
N HIS A 94 2.77 -2.62 -11.71
CA HIS A 94 3.19 -3.78 -12.50
C HIS A 94 3.49 -3.30 -13.91
N ASP A 95 4.79 -3.15 -14.22
CA ASP A 95 5.28 -2.63 -15.48
C ASP A 95 6.73 -3.09 -15.70
N ILE A 96 7.36 -2.66 -16.78
CA ILE A 96 8.80 -2.87 -16.96
C ILE A 96 9.59 -2.24 -15.81
N PRO A 97 10.78 -2.79 -15.47
CA PRO A 97 11.51 -2.42 -14.23
C PRO A 97 11.68 -0.92 -14.02
N ASN A 98 12.09 -0.19 -15.06
CA ASN A 98 12.33 1.25 -14.97
C ASN A 98 11.04 2.05 -14.67
N THR A 99 9.93 1.70 -15.32
CA THR A 99 8.63 2.36 -15.09
C THR A 99 8.11 2.10 -13.69
N ALA A 100 8.18 0.85 -13.22
CA ALA A 100 7.78 0.49 -11.87
C ALA A 100 8.65 1.20 -10.80
N ALA A 101 9.97 1.29 -11.01
CA ALA A 101 10.90 2.01 -10.14
C ALA A 101 10.54 3.50 -10.03
N HIS A 102 10.28 4.17 -11.15
CA HIS A 102 9.87 5.58 -11.15
C HIS A 102 8.50 5.81 -10.51
N ALA A 103 7.55 4.89 -10.69
CA ALA A 103 6.25 4.97 -10.05
C ALA A 103 6.36 4.83 -8.51
N VAL A 104 7.20 3.94 -8.03
CA VAL A 104 7.50 3.76 -6.60
C VAL A 104 8.21 4.99 -6.03
N ALA A 105 9.21 5.54 -6.73
CA ALA A 105 9.87 6.78 -6.34
C ALA A 105 8.88 7.96 -6.24
N ALA A 106 7.99 8.12 -7.24
CA ALA A 106 6.97 9.16 -7.20
C ALA A 106 5.97 8.99 -6.03
N ALA A 107 5.64 7.76 -5.67
CA ALA A 107 4.84 7.48 -4.47
C ALA A 107 5.60 7.84 -3.18
N ALA A 108 6.90 7.58 -3.11
CA ALA A 108 7.75 7.97 -2.00
C ALA A 108 7.84 9.50 -1.86
N ASP A 109 8.03 10.22 -2.98
CA ASP A 109 8.03 11.70 -3.01
C ASP A 109 6.70 12.30 -2.55
N LEU A 110 5.59 11.56 -2.72
CA LEU A 110 4.28 11.95 -2.20
C LEU A 110 4.19 11.81 -0.66
N GLY A 111 5.14 11.13 -0.03
CA GLY A 111 5.22 10.95 1.42
C GLY A 111 4.37 9.79 1.94
N VAL A 112 4.01 8.81 1.12
CA VAL A 112 3.21 7.67 1.57
C VAL A 112 3.99 6.79 2.55
N TRP A 113 3.30 6.24 3.53
CA TRP A 113 3.85 5.31 4.50
C TRP A 113 4.16 3.93 3.92
N MET A 114 3.31 3.46 2.97
CA MET A 114 3.47 2.16 2.32
C MET A 114 3.03 2.25 0.85
N VAL A 115 3.72 1.51 -0.01
CA VAL A 115 3.39 1.36 -1.43
C VAL A 115 3.55 -0.08 -1.85
N ASN A 116 2.85 -0.54 -2.89
CA ASN A 116 2.97 -1.90 -3.36
C ASN A 116 3.20 -2.02 -4.87
N VAL A 117 3.88 -3.10 -5.21
CA VAL A 117 4.03 -3.62 -6.57
C VAL A 117 3.35 -4.98 -6.69
N HIS A 118 3.32 -5.58 -7.89
CA HIS A 118 2.87 -6.95 -8.09
C HIS A 118 4.08 -7.89 -8.14
N ALA A 119 4.11 -8.94 -7.32
CA ALA A 119 5.23 -9.90 -7.28
C ALA A 119 5.41 -10.66 -8.61
N SER A 120 4.30 -10.86 -9.37
CA SER A 120 4.32 -11.46 -10.71
C SER A 120 5.09 -10.64 -11.75
N GLY A 121 5.46 -9.39 -11.48
CA GLY A 121 6.41 -8.61 -12.28
C GLY A 121 7.83 -9.15 -12.28
N GLY A 122 8.14 -10.08 -11.36
CA GLY A 122 9.40 -10.80 -11.28
C GLY A 122 10.52 -10.04 -10.58
N ALA A 123 11.64 -10.73 -10.36
CA ALA A 123 12.77 -10.23 -9.57
C ALA A 123 13.32 -8.90 -10.09
N ARG A 124 13.53 -8.76 -11.40
CA ARG A 124 14.09 -7.53 -11.98
C ARG A 124 13.24 -6.30 -11.69
N MET A 125 11.90 -6.42 -11.78
CA MET A 125 10.99 -5.32 -11.50
C MET A 125 11.00 -4.97 -10.01
N MET A 126 10.91 -5.97 -9.13
CA MET A 126 10.91 -5.76 -7.68
C MET A 126 12.23 -5.18 -7.18
N SER A 127 13.38 -5.69 -7.66
CA SER A 127 14.69 -5.15 -7.31
C SER A 127 14.86 -3.70 -7.77
N ALA A 128 14.46 -3.37 -9.00
CA ALA A 128 14.50 -1.99 -9.49
C ALA A 128 13.63 -1.04 -8.64
N ALA A 129 12.43 -1.49 -8.24
CA ALA A 129 11.56 -0.74 -7.34
C ALA A 129 12.20 -0.52 -5.96
N ARG A 130 12.88 -1.54 -5.41
CA ARG A 130 13.62 -1.42 -4.14
C ARG A 130 14.81 -0.48 -4.25
N GLU A 131 15.60 -0.60 -5.30
CA GLU A 131 16.76 0.25 -5.55
C GLU A 131 16.39 1.73 -5.65
N ALA A 132 15.24 2.06 -6.23
CA ALA A 132 14.73 3.42 -6.30
C ALA A 132 14.49 4.08 -4.93
N LEU A 133 14.27 3.28 -3.87
CA LEU A 133 14.04 3.75 -2.51
C LEU A 133 15.33 3.84 -1.66
N VAL A 134 16.44 3.26 -2.11
CA VAL A 134 17.71 3.24 -1.34
C VAL A 134 18.17 4.64 -0.93
N PRO A 135 18.10 5.68 -1.80
CA PRO A 135 18.55 7.03 -1.43
C PRO A 135 17.76 7.64 -0.25
N LEU A 136 16.56 7.17 0.02
CA LEU A 136 15.72 7.68 1.11
C LEU A 136 16.08 7.08 2.48
N GLY A 137 16.84 5.99 2.51
CA GLY A 137 17.29 5.35 3.75
C GLY A 137 16.11 4.99 4.68
N LYS A 138 16.15 5.52 5.90
CA LYS A 138 15.10 5.29 6.92
C LYS A 138 13.76 5.99 6.64
N ASP A 139 13.76 6.98 5.76
CA ASP A 139 12.57 7.75 5.39
C ASP A 139 11.82 7.11 4.19
N ALA A 140 12.33 5.98 3.67
CA ALA A 140 11.67 5.23 2.62
C ALA A 140 10.34 4.64 3.11
N PRO A 141 9.28 4.66 2.26
CA PRO A 141 8.06 3.94 2.57
C PRO A 141 8.31 2.43 2.63
N LEU A 142 7.46 1.70 3.34
CA LEU A 142 7.43 0.25 3.21
C LEU A 142 7.07 -0.14 1.78
N LEU A 143 7.91 -0.94 1.15
CA LEU A 143 7.65 -1.50 -0.19
C LEU A 143 7.27 -2.97 -0.06
N ILE A 144 6.02 -3.28 -0.38
CA ILE A 144 5.50 -4.64 -0.32
C ILE A 144 5.04 -5.13 -1.70
N ALA A 145 4.88 -6.44 -1.87
CA ALA A 145 4.39 -6.99 -3.12
C ALA A 145 3.08 -7.78 -2.94
N VAL A 146 2.17 -7.64 -3.90
CA VAL A 146 0.97 -8.47 -3.97
C VAL A 146 1.34 -9.83 -4.56
N THR A 147 1.01 -10.91 -3.86
CA THR A 147 1.24 -12.28 -4.31
C THR A 147 0.14 -12.73 -5.28
N VAL A 148 -0.79 -13.56 -4.81
CA VAL A 148 -1.98 -13.98 -5.56
C VAL A 148 -3.17 -13.18 -5.03
N LEU A 149 -3.96 -12.59 -5.92
CA LEU A 149 -5.17 -11.89 -5.51
C LEU A 149 -6.12 -12.86 -4.79
N THR A 150 -6.69 -12.43 -3.68
CA THR A 150 -7.56 -13.27 -2.83
C THR A 150 -8.85 -13.71 -3.53
N SER A 151 -9.19 -13.09 -4.66
CA SER A 151 -10.29 -13.47 -5.54
C SER A 151 -9.94 -14.58 -6.53
N MET A 152 -8.64 -14.86 -6.76
CA MET A 152 -8.20 -15.87 -7.73
C MET A 152 -8.32 -17.30 -7.18
N GLU A 153 -8.79 -18.17 -8.06
CA GLU A 153 -8.90 -19.62 -7.85
C GLU A 153 -7.86 -20.38 -8.71
N ALA A 154 -7.78 -21.68 -8.52
CA ALA A 154 -6.86 -22.52 -9.32
C ALA A 154 -7.20 -22.52 -10.82
N SER A 155 -8.45 -22.29 -11.21
CA SER A 155 -8.87 -22.09 -12.60
C SER A 155 -8.21 -20.88 -13.22
N ASP A 156 -8.25 -19.72 -12.53
CA ASP A 156 -7.68 -18.47 -13.03
C ASP A 156 -6.16 -18.58 -13.23
N LEU A 157 -5.48 -19.29 -12.33
CA LEU A 157 -4.04 -19.56 -12.47
C LEU A 157 -3.74 -20.47 -13.66
N ARG A 158 -4.56 -21.50 -13.90
CA ARG A 158 -4.40 -22.37 -15.07
C ARG A 158 -4.58 -21.62 -16.39
N ASP A 159 -5.52 -20.69 -16.47
CA ASP A 159 -5.72 -19.83 -17.65
C ASP A 159 -4.47 -18.97 -17.96
N LEU A 160 -3.67 -18.68 -16.92
CA LEU A 160 -2.37 -18.01 -17.06
C LEU A 160 -1.20 -19.00 -17.30
N GLY A 161 -1.48 -20.30 -17.46
CA GLY A 161 -0.45 -21.33 -17.62
C GLY A 161 0.27 -21.73 -16.33
N ILE A 162 -0.27 -21.35 -15.16
CA ILE A 162 0.29 -21.66 -13.85
C ILE A 162 -0.39 -22.93 -13.31
N THR A 163 0.38 -24.00 -13.11
CA THR A 163 -0.13 -25.32 -12.68
C THR A 163 -0.15 -25.51 -11.17
N SER A 164 0.57 -24.67 -10.42
CA SER A 164 0.58 -24.70 -8.94
C SER A 164 -0.75 -24.21 -8.37
N THR A 165 -1.07 -24.65 -7.17
CA THR A 165 -2.21 -24.11 -6.40
C THR A 165 -2.00 -22.64 -6.04
N PRO A 166 -3.07 -21.87 -5.76
CA PRO A 166 -2.93 -20.49 -5.29
C PRO A 166 -2.01 -20.34 -4.09
N ALA A 167 -2.05 -21.26 -3.13
CA ALA A 167 -1.20 -21.23 -1.94
C ALA A 167 0.29 -21.46 -2.28
N GLU A 168 0.60 -22.45 -3.11
CA GLU A 168 1.98 -22.72 -3.55
C GLU A 168 2.53 -21.58 -4.40
N HIS A 169 1.68 -20.97 -5.24
CA HIS A 169 2.09 -19.84 -6.05
C HIS A 169 2.33 -18.58 -5.19
N ALA A 170 1.45 -18.32 -4.23
CA ALA A 170 1.61 -17.23 -3.28
C ALA A 170 2.91 -17.37 -2.46
N GLU A 171 3.23 -18.59 -1.99
CA GLU A 171 4.47 -18.86 -1.28
C GLU A 171 5.70 -18.60 -2.14
N ARG A 172 5.72 -19.07 -3.39
CA ARG A 172 6.82 -18.81 -4.33
C ARG A 172 7.03 -17.32 -4.54
N LEU A 173 5.94 -16.57 -4.74
CA LEU A 173 5.99 -15.13 -4.92
C LEU A 173 6.44 -14.39 -3.64
N ALA A 174 6.03 -14.86 -2.46
CA ALA A 174 6.46 -14.28 -1.18
C ALA A 174 7.96 -14.50 -0.92
N ARG A 175 8.50 -15.69 -1.22
CA ARG A 175 9.94 -15.96 -1.15
C ARG A 175 10.73 -15.06 -2.10
N LEU A 176 10.29 -14.98 -3.37
CA LEU A 176 10.91 -14.10 -4.36
C LEU A 176 10.89 -12.63 -3.93
N THR A 177 9.78 -12.18 -3.33
CA THR A 177 9.64 -10.82 -2.79
C THR A 177 10.67 -10.55 -1.70
N LYS A 178 10.86 -11.48 -0.76
CA LYS A 178 11.86 -11.37 0.29
C LYS A 178 13.28 -11.37 -0.28
N GLU A 179 13.58 -12.24 -1.24
CA GLU A 179 14.89 -12.32 -1.90
C GLU A 179 15.25 -11.01 -2.63
N CYS A 180 14.25 -10.31 -3.17
CA CYS A 180 14.42 -8.96 -3.76
C CYS A 180 14.57 -7.83 -2.72
N GLY A 181 14.55 -8.14 -1.42
CA GLY A 181 14.74 -7.17 -0.35
C GLY A 181 13.52 -6.27 -0.07
N LEU A 182 12.32 -6.66 -0.51
CA LEU A 182 11.10 -5.95 -0.17
C LEU A 182 10.68 -6.24 1.28
N ASP A 183 9.92 -5.33 1.87
CA ASP A 183 9.59 -5.34 3.30
C ASP A 183 8.50 -6.35 3.66
N GLY A 184 7.70 -6.81 2.68
CA GLY A 184 6.59 -7.72 2.96
C GLY A 184 5.71 -8.01 1.75
N VAL A 185 4.58 -8.64 2.02
CA VAL A 185 3.59 -9.02 1.01
C VAL A 185 2.15 -8.71 1.42
N VAL A 186 1.29 -8.54 0.41
CA VAL A 186 -0.16 -8.68 0.57
C VAL A 186 -0.50 -10.14 0.36
N CYS A 187 -1.10 -10.79 1.36
CA CYS A 187 -1.44 -12.20 1.36
C CYS A 187 -2.76 -12.48 2.08
N SER A 188 -3.30 -13.68 1.93
CA SER A 188 -4.43 -14.15 2.73
C SER A 188 -3.99 -14.40 4.18
N ALA A 189 -4.88 -14.14 5.14
CA ALA A 189 -4.61 -14.46 6.55
C ALA A 189 -4.37 -15.96 6.79
N GLN A 190 -4.93 -16.85 5.94
CA GLN A 190 -4.70 -18.29 6.00
C GLN A 190 -3.25 -18.71 5.70
N GLU A 191 -2.50 -17.86 5.00
CA GLU A 191 -1.09 -18.09 4.64
C GLU A 191 -0.14 -17.56 5.71
N ALA A 192 -0.63 -16.72 6.67
CA ALA A 192 0.18 -15.92 7.55
C ALA A 192 1.10 -16.76 8.46
N VAL A 193 0.58 -17.77 9.13
CA VAL A 193 1.36 -18.66 10.02
C VAL A 193 2.55 -19.26 9.28
N ARG A 194 2.29 -19.78 8.08
CA ARG A 194 3.32 -20.39 7.24
C ARG A 194 4.35 -19.35 6.80
N PHE A 195 3.92 -18.20 6.32
CA PHE A 195 4.84 -17.16 5.86
C PHE A 195 5.71 -16.61 7.01
N LYS A 196 5.16 -16.43 8.20
CA LYS A 196 5.96 -16.04 9.37
C LYS A 196 7.01 -17.08 9.74
N SER A 197 6.64 -18.37 9.71
CA SER A 197 7.58 -19.45 9.97
C SER A 197 8.73 -19.52 8.95
N GLU A 198 8.42 -19.34 7.66
CA GLU A 198 9.39 -19.51 6.58
C GLU A 198 10.19 -18.24 6.25
N LEU A 199 9.54 -17.10 6.34
CA LEU A 199 10.13 -15.81 5.93
C LEU A 199 10.57 -14.96 7.13
N GLY A 200 10.26 -15.38 8.35
CA GLY A 200 10.65 -14.68 9.57
C GLY A 200 9.71 -13.55 9.98
N HIS A 201 9.78 -13.19 11.26
CA HIS A 201 8.85 -12.23 11.89
C HIS A 201 9.03 -10.79 11.40
N ALA A 202 10.21 -10.42 10.91
CA ALA A 202 10.46 -9.07 10.37
C ALA A 202 9.73 -8.82 9.04
N PHE A 203 9.46 -9.87 8.24
CA PHE A 203 8.78 -9.77 6.97
C PHE A 203 7.30 -9.46 7.16
N LYS A 204 6.82 -8.33 6.63
CA LYS A 204 5.50 -7.79 6.90
C LYS A 204 4.41 -8.51 6.11
N LEU A 205 3.33 -8.85 6.81
CA LEU A 205 2.14 -9.43 6.21
C LEU A 205 0.98 -8.46 6.29
N VAL A 206 0.49 -8.04 5.12
CA VAL A 206 -0.66 -7.13 4.96
C VAL A 206 -1.83 -7.93 4.41
N THR A 207 -2.93 -7.99 5.15
CA THR A 207 -4.00 -8.93 4.84
C THR A 207 -5.34 -8.22 4.69
N PRO A 208 -5.96 -8.30 3.49
CA PRO A 208 -7.34 -7.89 3.27
C PRO A 208 -8.33 -8.97 3.74
N GLY A 209 -9.61 -8.61 3.77
CA GLY A 209 -10.67 -9.56 4.09
C GLY A 209 -10.85 -9.82 5.58
N ILE A 210 -10.30 -8.99 6.42
CA ILE A 210 -10.50 -9.05 7.86
C ILE A 210 -11.90 -8.50 8.21
N ARG A 211 -12.61 -9.24 9.05
CA ARG A 211 -13.98 -8.93 9.48
C ARG A 211 -14.10 -9.05 10.99
N PRO A 212 -14.48 -7.99 11.71
CA PRO A 212 -14.88 -8.10 13.11
C PRO A 212 -16.00 -9.13 13.26
N GLU A 213 -16.11 -9.72 14.43
CA GLU A 213 -17.16 -10.70 14.75
C GLU A 213 -18.54 -10.09 14.53
N GLY A 214 -19.47 -10.84 13.90
CA GLY A 214 -20.81 -10.36 13.58
C GLY A 214 -20.92 -9.49 12.32
N SER A 215 -19.83 -9.17 11.63
CA SER A 215 -19.87 -8.40 10.38
C SER A 215 -20.30 -9.26 9.19
N GLU A 216 -20.97 -8.63 8.19
CA GLU A 216 -21.33 -9.30 6.94
C GLU A 216 -20.09 -9.75 6.15
N VAL A 217 -20.16 -10.97 5.60
CA VAL A 217 -19.07 -11.58 4.82
C VAL A 217 -18.81 -10.81 3.51
N GLY A 218 -19.88 -10.35 2.86
CA GLY A 218 -19.83 -9.62 1.59
C GLY A 218 -19.20 -10.45 0.47
N ASP A 219 -18.33 -9.82 -0.32
CA ASP A 219 -17.59 -10.41 -1.45
C ASP A 219 -16.30 -11.16 -1.06
N GLN A 220 -15.94 -11.18 0.23
CA GLN A 220 -14.75 -11.87 0.73
C GLN A 220 -15.03 -13.34 1.01
N ARG A 221 -14.24 -14.24 0.41
CA ARG A 221 -14.41 -15.69 0.58
C ARG A 221 -13.56 -16.30 1.70
N ARG A 222 -12.47 -15.62 2.10
CA ARG A 222 -11.52 -16.05 3.12
C ARG A 222 -11.46 -14.99 4.20
N ILE A 223 -12.40 -15.06 5.14
CA ILE A 223 -12.50 -14.10 6.25
C ILE A 223 -11.80 -14.63 7.50
N MET A 224 -11.32 -13.71 8.32
CA MET A 224 -10.74 -13.97 9.64
C MET A 224 -11.04 -12.79 10.54
N THR A 225 -11.23 -13.02 11.84
CA THR A 225 -11.39 -11.90 12.79
C THR A 225 -10.07 -11.19 13.03
N PRO A 226 -10.08 -9.94 13.51
CA PRO A 226 -8.85 -9.21 13.85
C PRO A 226 -7.95 -9.98 14.83
N GLN A 227 -8.51 -10.58 15.89
CA GLN A 227 -7.74 -11.37 16.85
C GLN A 227 -7.10 -12.62 16.22
N GLN A 228 -7.86 -13.35 15.40
CA GLN A 228 -7.35 -14.51 14.69
C GLN A 228 -6.20 -14.12 13.75
N ALA A 229 -6.35 -13.01 13.03
CA ALA A 229 -5.33 -12.50 12.13
C ALA A 229 -4.05 -12.10 12.88
N LEU A 230 -4.20 -11.38 14.01
CA LEU A 230 -3.07 -11.03 14.86
C LEU A 230 -2.35 -12.27 15.39
N SER A 231 -3.10 -13.24 15.93
CA SER A 231 -2.55 -14.51 16.42
C SER A 231 -1.87 -15.34 15.33
N ALA A 232 -2.31 -15.22 14.08
CA ALA A 232 -1.66 -15.83 12.92
C ALA A 232 -0.39 -15.11 12.48
N GLY A 233 -0.08 -13.93 13.03
CA GLY A 233 1.12 -13.15 12.73
C GLY A 233 0.94 -12.08 11.65
N VAL A 234 -0.30 -11.71 11.31
CA VAL A 234 -0.57 -10.58 10.40
C VAL A 234 -0.09 -9.28 11.05
N ASP A 235 0.72 -8.48 10.34
CA ASP A 235 1.21 -7.19 10.83
C ASP A 235 0.20 -6.06 10.59
N TYR A 236 -0.48 -6.07 9.44
CA TYR A 236 -1.45 -5.02 9.07
C TYR A 236 -2.72 -5.62 8.47
N MET A 237 -3.85 -5.19 9.00
CA MET A 237 -5.19 -5.69 8.67
C MET A 237 -5.93 -4.66 7.84
N VAL A 238 -6.20 -4.97 6.57
CA VAL A 238 -6.99 -4.07 5.72
C VAL A 238 -8.47 -4.34 5.92
N ILE A 239 -9.16 -3.35 6.51
CA ILE A 239 -10.59 -3.40 6.85
C ILE A 239 -11.31 -2.28 6.09
N GLY A 240 -12.35 -2.61 5.34
CA GLY A 240 -13.15 -1.66 4.58
C GLY A 240 -14.53 -1.46 5.21
N ARG A 241 -15.56 -1.98 4.55
CA ARG A 241 -17.00 -1.80 4.88
C ARG A 241 -17.37 -1.92 6.36
N PRO A 242 -16.82 -2.87 7.15
CA PRO A 242 -17.14 -2.93 8.57
C PRO A 242 -16.89 -1.62 9.33
N VAL A 243 -15.92 -0.84 8.89
CA VAL A 243 -15.60 0.48 9.48
C VAL A 243 -16.26 1.60 8.67
N THR A 244 -16.11 1.58 7.32
CA THR A 244 -16.54 2.71 6.46
C THR A 244 -18.05 2.84 6.34
N GLN A 245 -18.81 1.79 6.60
CA GLN A 245 -20.28 1.78 6.62
C GLN A 245 -20.88 1.74 8.03
N SER A 246 -20.03 1.81 9.07
CA SER A 246 -20.51 1.88 10.46
C SER A 246 -21.23 3.20 10.73
N ALA A 247 -22.29 3.14 11.52
CA ALA A 247 -22.97 4.33 12.04
C ALA A 247 -22.02 5.19 12.90
N ASP A 248 -21.12 4.53 13.66
CA ASP A 248 -20.05 5.16 14.44
C ASP A 248 -18.69 4.51 14.14
N PRO A 249 -17.95 5.02 13.14
CA PRO A 249 -16.67 4.45 12.74
C PRO A 249 -15.58 4.62 13.82
N ALA A 250 -15.63 5.67 14.65
CA ALA A 250 -14.67 5.88 15.72
C ALA A 250 -14.85 4.81 16.82
N GLN A 251 -16.09 4.56 17.22
CA GLN A 251 -16.42 3.50 18.19
C GLN A 251 -16.02 2.13 17.65
N THR A 252 -16.33 1.85 16.36
CA THR A 252 -15.95 0.58 15.73
C THR A 252 -14.43 0.37 15.70
N LEU A 253 -13.65 1.40 15.39
CA LEU A 253 -12.18 1.33 15.43
C LEU A 253 -11.67 1.13 16.86
N SER A 254 -12.25 1.81 17.84
CA SER A 254 -11.91 1.65 19.25
C SER A 254 -12.14 0.20 19.72
N GLU A 255 -13.29 -0.39 19.37
CA GLU A 255 -13.62 -1.78 19.69
C GLU A 255 -12.66 -2.78 19.03
N ILE A 256 -12.35 -2.58 17.73
CA ILE A 256 -11.37 -3.40 17.04
C ILE A 256 -10.01 -3.30 17.73
N ASN A 257 -9.51 -2.09 18.00
CA ASN A 257 -8.21 -1.87 18.64
C ASN A 257 -8.17 -2.43 20.06
N ALA A 258 -9.27 -2.30 20.82
CA ALA A 258 -9.37 -2.89 22.16
C ALA A 258 -9.25 -4.42 22.11
N SER A 259 -9.85 -5.04 21.09
CA SER A 259 -9.80 -6.49 20.90
C SER A 259 -8.39 -7.00 20.52
N LEU A 260 -7.53 -6.11 20.00
CA LEU A 260 -6.16 -6.41 19.58
C LEU A 260 -5.12 -6.14 20.68
N LYS A 261 -5.52 -5.55 21.82
CA LYS A 261 -4.61 -5.39 22.94
C LYS A 261 -4.32 -6.79 23.49
N LEU A 262 -3.12 -7.27 23.19
CA LEU A 262 -2.58 -8.46 23.83
C LEU A 262 -2.52 -8.19 25.33
N GLU A 263 -2.99 -9.14 26.12
CA GLU A 263 -2.66 -9.17 27.55
C GLU A 263 -1.13 -9.15 27.65
N ALA A 264 -0.60 -8.14 28.32
CA ALA A 264 0.83 -7.94 28.52
C ALA A 264 1.40 -9.00 29.46
#